data_49c2d489838077efc629daf66b8f667a
#
_entry.id   49c2d489838077efc629daf66b8f667a
#
_cell.length_a   1.000
_cell.length_b   1.000
_cell.length_c   1.000
_cell.angle_alpha   90.00
_cell.angle_beta   90.00
_cell.angle_gamma   90.00
#
_symmetry.space_group_name_H-M   'P 1'
#
loop_
_entity.id
_entity.type
_entity.pdbx_description
1 polymer ?
#
loop_
_entity_poly.entity_id
_entity_poly.type
_entity_poly.pdbx_seq_one_letter_code
_entity_poly.pdbx_strand_id
1 'polypeptide(L)'
;MSVRRTKIVATLGPASNSPEVLEQLILAGLDVARLNFSHGTPDEHKARAKLVRDLAAKHGRFVALLGDLQGPKIRIAKFANKKIELKIGDHFTFSTSHPLTEGTQTVVGIDYPDLVKDCGVGDELLLDDGRVVMRVDTANATELNCTVLIGGPLSDHKGINRRGGGLTAPALTEKDKADIKLAAEMQVDYLAVSFPRDAADMEYARQLRDEAGGTAWLVAKIERAEAVADDETLDALIKASDAVMVARGDLGVEIGDAELVGIQKKIILHARRHNKAVIVATQMMESMIQNPMPTRAEVSDVANAVLDYTDAVMLSAESAAGLYPLEAVQAMARICIGAEKHPTSKTSSHRIGKVFESCDQSIALAAMYTANHFPGVKAIIALTESGYTPLIMSRIRSSIPIYAFSPHRETQARAAMFRGVYTVPFDPASLPPEQVSQAAIDELLKLGVVEKGDWVILTKGDSYHTIGGTNGMKILHVGDKMV
;
A
#
# COMPACT_ATOMS: atom_id res chain seq x y z
N MET A 1 20.75 -13.83 10.67
CA MET A 1 20.22 -13.53 9.31
C MET A 1 19.81 -12.08 9.27
N SER A 2 20.05 -11.34 8.17
CA SER A 2 19.58 -9.95 8.10
C SER A 2 18.04 -9.94 8.04
N VAL A 3 17.42 -9.21 8.94
CA VAL A 3 15.95 -9.08 9.01
C VAL A 3 15.51 -8.16 7.88
N ARG A 4 14.52 -8.60 7.06
CA ARG A 4 13.98 -7.81 5.94
C ARG A 4 13.24 -6.58 6.47
N ARG A 5 13.61 -5.39 6.00
CA ARG A 5 13.02 -4.11 6.42
C ARG A 5 11.79 -3.71 5.59
N THR A 6 11.85 -3.86 4.27
CA THR A 6 10.74 -3.58 3.36
C THR A 6 9.63 -4.60 3.56
N LYS A 7 8.41 -4.16 3.72
CA LYS A 7 7.25 -5.01 4.00
C LYS A 7 6.67 -5.61 2.72
N ILE A 8 5.96 -6.72 2.84
CA ILE A 8 5.28 -7.37 1.72
C ILE A 8 3.79 -7.32 1.95
N VAL A 9 3.09 -6.72 1.01
CA VAL A 9 1.64 -6.80 0.86
C VAL A 9 1.33 -7.88 -0.16
N ALA A 10 0.50 -8.87 0.16
CA ALA A 10 0.04 -9.85 -0.81
C ALA A 10 -1.48 -9.88 -0.87
N THR A 11 -2.01 -9.87 -2.09
CA THR A 11 -3.44 -9.99 -2.33
C THR A 11 -3.87 -11.43 -2.16
N LEU A 12 -4.90 -11.64 -1.34
CA LEU A 12 -5.49 -12.94 -1.14
C LEU A 12 -6.61 -13.18 -2.16
N GLY A 13 -6.64 -14.39 -2.70
CA GLY A 13 -7.62 -14.80 -3.70
C GLY A 13 -7.67 -16.32 -3.85
N PRO A 14 -8.22 -16.86 -4.94
CA PRO A 14 -8.38 -18.29 -5.13
C PRO A 14 -7.11 -19.13 -4.90
N ALA A 15 -5.94 -18.61 -5.33
CA ALA A 15 -4.66 -19.31 -5.19
C ALA A 15 -4.13 -19.36 -3.74
N SER A 16 -4.64 -18.51 -2.86
CA SER A 16 -4.18 -18.36 -1.46
C SER A 16 -5.29 -18.60 -0.42
N ASN A 17 -6.39 -19.24 -0.81
CA ASN A 17 -7.55 -19.46 0.07
C ASN A 17 -7.38 -20.66 1.03
N SER A 18 -6.50 -21.64 0.72
CA SER A 18 -6.34 -22.76 1.64
C SER A 18 -5.54 -22.34 2.87
N PRO A 19 -5.88 -22.87 4.07
CA PRO A 19 -5.14 -22.58 5.29
C PRO A 19 -3.65 -22.90 5.18
N GLU A 20 -3.28 -23.99 4.48
CA GLU A 20 -1.90 -24.43 4.31
C GLU A 20 -1.08 -23.43 3.48
N VAL A 21 -1.63 -22.98 2.36
CA VAL A 21 -0.97 -21.98 1.51
C VAL A 21 -0.84 -20.67 2.26
N LEU A 22 -1.91 -20.19 2.88
CA LEU A 22 -1.88 -18.92 3.62
C LEU A 22 -0.89 -18.96 4.78
N GLU A 23 -0.82 -20.08 5.51
CA GLU A 23 0.17 -20.28 6.56
C GLU A 23 1.60 -20.18 6.01
N GLN A 24 1.88 -20.80 4.88
CA GLN A 24 3.18 -20.72 4.20
C GLN A 24 3.49 -19.28 3.75
N LEU A 25 2.52 -18.51 3.24
CA LEU A 25 2.71 -17.12 2.87
C LEU A 25 3.10 -16.27 4.09
N ILE A 26 2.42 -16.48 5.22
CA ILE A 26 2.73 -15.80 6.49
C ILE A 26 4.17 -16.13 6.93
N LEU A 27 4.56 -17.40 6.90
CA LEU A 27 5.91 -17.84 7.26
C LEU A 27 6.97 -17.34 6.28
N ALA A 28 6.64 -17.22 4.99
CA ALA A 28 7.53 -16.67 3.97
C ALA A 28 7.74 -15.15 4.10
N GLY A 29 6.93 -14.47 4.91
CA GLY A 29 7.14 -13.05 5.22
C GLY A 29 6.03 -12.11 4.78
N LEU A 30 4.81 -12.60 4.59
CA LEU A 30 3.64 -11.74 4.43
C LEU A 30 3.49 -10.82 5.66
N ASP A 31 3.41 -9.51 5.45
CA ASP A 31 3.21 -8.52 6.51
C ASP A 31 1.81 -7.89 6.47
N VAL A 32 1.23 -7.76 5.26
CA VAL A 32 -0.10 -7.18 5.06
C VAL A 32 -0.89 -8.03 4.08
N ALA A 33 -2.03 -8.55 4.50
CA ALA A 33 -2.95 -9.29 3.65
C ALA A 33 -3.98 -8.34 3.03
N ARG A 34 -3.94 -8.19 1.70
CA ARG A 34 -4.88 -7.36 0.95
C ARG A 34 -6.11 -8.16 0.55
N LEU A 35 -7.28 -7.64 0.88
CA LEU A 35 -8.60 -8.15 0.49
C LEU A 35 -9.18 -7.20 -0.57
N ASN A 36 -9.22 -7.66 -1.82
CA ASN A 36 -9.73 -6.86 -2.93
C ASN A 36 -11.25 -6.97 -3.01
N PHE A 37 -11.97 -5.93 -2.60
CA PHE A 37 -13.45 -5.90 -2.59
C PHE A 37 -14.08 -5.79 -3.98
N SER A 38 -13.28 -5.67 -5.04
CA SER A 38 -13.78 -5.80 -6.42
C SER A 38 -14.26 -7.23 -6.74
N HIS A 39 -13.84 -8.23 -5.97
CA HIS A 39 -14.10 -9.64 -6.19
C HIS A 39 -14.47 -10.33 -4.88
N GLY A 40 -15.24 -11.41 -4.99
CA GLY A 40 -15.67 -12.19 -3.82
C GLY A 40 -16.90 -11.63 -3.12
N THR A 41 -17.38 -12.38 -2.13
CA THR A 41 -18.53 -12.03 -1.33
C THR A 41 -18.13 -11.52 0.06
N PRO A 42 -19.02 -10.81 0.79
CA PRO A 42 -18.74 -10.39 2.16
C PRO A 42 -18.35 -11.55 3.08
N ASP A 43 -18.99 -12.70 2.96
CA ASP A 43 -18.70 -13.87 3.80
C ASP A 43 -17.33 -14.46 3.50
N GLU A 44 -16.93 -14.51 2.23
CA GLU A 44 -15.57 -14.94 1.85
C GLU A 44 -14.51 -14.02 2.43
N HIS A 45 -14.72 -12.69 2.40
CA HIS A 45 -13.79 -11.73 2.97
C HIS A 45 -13.70 -11.87 4.49
N LYS A 46 -14.83 -12.04 5.20
CA LYS A 46 -14.87 -12.29 6.64
C LYS A 46 -14.11 -13.57 7.02
N ALA A 47 -14.34 -14.65 6.26
CA ALA A 47 -13.66 -15.93 6.48
C ALA A 47 -12.14 -15.81 6.29
N ARG A 48 -11.69 -15.14 5.21
CA ARG A 48 -10.25 -14.87 4.95
C ARG A 48 -9.63 -14.02 6.04
N ALA A 49 -10.29 -12.94 6.46
CA ALA A 49 -9.81 -12.06 7.53
C ALA A 49 -9.60 -12.83 8.84
N LYS A 50 -10.57 -13.66 9.21
CA LYS A 50 -10.46 -14.53 10.38
C LYS A 50 -9.29 -15.50 10.26
N LEU A 51 -9.16 -16.18 9.13
CA LEU A 51 -8.09 -17.15 8.88
C LEU A 51 -6.69 -16.51 8.97
N VAL A 52 -6.52 -15.30 8.38
CA VAL A 52 -5.25 -14.55 8.50
C VAL A 52 -4.90 -14.31 9.96
N ARG A 53 -5.86 -13.84 10.76
CA ARG A 53 -5.64 -13.54 12.18
C ARG A 53 -5.30 -14.78 13.00
N ASP A 54 -6.04 -15.86 12.80
CA ASP A 54 -5.84 -17.12 13.50
C ASP A 54 -4.45 -17.70 13.21
N LEU A 55 -4.04 -17.73 11.94
CA LEU A 55 -2.73 -18.23 11.54
C LEU A 55 -1.58 -17.30 11.96
N ALA A 56 -1.75 -15.99 11.87
CA ALA A 56 -0.76 -15.04 12.36
C ALA A 56 -0.54 -15.20 13.88
N ALA A 57 -1.63 -15.30 14.65
CA ALA A 57 -1.55 -15.53 16.10
C ALA A 57 -0.88 -16.88 16.45
N LYS A 58 -1.17 -17.95 15.70
CA LYS A 58 -0.53 -19.27 15.86
C LYS A 58 1.00 -19.18 15.78
N HIS A 59 1.52 -18.29 14.95
CA HIS A 59 2.96 -18.12 14.72
C HIS A 59 3.56 -16.90 15.43
N GLY A 60 2.81 -16.25 16.35
CA GLY A 60 3.27 -15.05 17.06
C GLY A 60 3.61 -13.88 16.11
N ARG A 61 2.95 -13.81 14.94
CA ARG A 61 3.17 -12.77 13.94
C ARG A 61 2.03 -11.78 13.92
N PHE A 62 2.33 -10.55 13.50
CA PHE A 62 1.35 -9.52 13.22
C PHE A 62 1.25 -9.34 11.71
N VAL A 63 0.09 -9.67 11.17
CA VAL A 63 -0.26 -9.45 9.76
C VAL A 63 -1.44 -8.50 9.73
N ALA A 64 -1.24 -7.32 9.13
CA ALA A 64 -2.31 -6.35 8.98
C ALA A 64 -3.29 -6.78 7.88
N LEU A 65 -4.55 -6.34 8.01
CA LEU A 65 -5.56 -6.50 6.98
C LEU A 65 -5.78 -5.18 6.25
N LEU A 66 -5.68 -5.21 4.92
CA LEU A 66 -5.96 -4.08 4.05
C LEU A 66 -7.17 -4.40 3.20
N GLY A 67 -8.31 -3.74 3.45
CA GLY A 67 -9.47 -3.75 2.55
C GLY A 67 -9.25 -2.77 1.41
N ASP A 68 -9.44 -3.20 0.17
CA ASP A 68 -9.22 -2.36 -1.01
C ASP A 68 -10.54 -2.17 -1.77
N LEU A 69 -11.06 -0.94 -1.73
CA LEU A 69 -12.31 -0.55 -2.37
C LEU A 69 -12.19 -0.63 -3.89
N GLN A 70 -13.30 -0.95 -4.56
CA GLN A 70 -13.31 -1.06 -6.02
C GLN A 70 -13.09 0.28 -6.72
N GLY A 71 -13.73 1.33 -6.20
CA GLY A 71 -13.78 2.64 -6.83
C GLY A 71 -14.59 2.68 -8.14
N PRO A 72 -14.65 3.83 -8.78
CA PRO A 72 -15.45 4.06 -9.99
C PRO A 72 -14.68 3.63 -11.24
N LYS A 73 -14.24 2.38 -11.35
CA LYS A 73 -13.58 1.92 -12.57
C LYS A 73 -14.60 1.90 -13.71
N ILE A 74 -14.46 2.84 -14.64
CA ILE A 74 -15.30 2.98 -15.83
C ILE A 74 -14.99 1.84 -16.78
N ARG A 75 -16.04 1.21 -17.34
CA ARG A 75 -15.90 0.04 -18.20
C ARG A 75 -16.81 0.14 -19.41
N ILE A 76 -16.37 -0.47 -20.51
CA ILE A 76 -17.29 -0.77 -21.63
C ILE A 76 -18.27 -1.88 -21.21
N ALA A 77 -19.41 -1.92 -21.85
CA ALA A 77 -20.41 -2.97 -21.70
C ALA A 77 -19.99 -4.28 -22.43
N LYS A 78 -20.91 -5.20 -22.61
CA LYS A 78 -20.66 -6.49 -23.25
C LYS A 78 -20.79 -6.42 -24.77
N PHE A 79 -20.01 -7.24 -25.44
CA PHE A 79 -20.18 -7.53 -26.84
C PHE A 79 -21.11 -8.74 -27.05
N ALA A 80 -21.91 -8.75 -28.11
CA ALA A 80 -22.74 -9.90 -28.48
C ALA A 80 -21.90 -11.18 -28.65
N ASN A 81 -20.68 -11.05 -29.16
CA ASN A 81 -19.74 -12.15 -29.37
C ASN A 81 -18.63 -12.24 -28.30
N LYS A 82 -18.80 -11.59 -27.14
CA LYS A 82 -17.85 -11.54 -26.02
C LYS A 82 -16.51 -10.82 -26.33
N LYS A 83 -16.11 -10.74 -27.58
CA LYS A 83 -14.83 -10.22 -28.01
C LYS A 83 -14.92 -9.73 -29.45
N ILE A 84 -14.23 -8.65 -29.77
CA ILE A 84 -14.01 -8.12 -31.12
C ILE A 84 -12.51 -7.95 -31.39
N GLU A 85 -12.13 -7.76 -32.63
CA GLU A 85 -10.75 -7.44 -33.05
C GLU A 85 -10.76 -6.11 -33.79
N LEU A 86 -10.03 -5.14 -33.28
CA LEU A 86 -9.95 -3.78 -33.82
C LEU A 86 -8.63 -3.56 -34.57
N LYS A 87 -8.69 -2.90 -35.71
CA LYS A 87 -7.53 -2.53 -36.53
C LYS A 87 -7.30 -1.03 -36.48
N ILE A 88 -6.06 -0.63 -36.67
CA ILE A 88 -5.70 0.80 -36.82
C ILE A 88 -6.51 1.42 -37.98
N GLY A 89 -7.14 2.57 -37.70
CA GLY A 89 -8.00 3.27 -38.64
C GLY A 89 -9.46 2.85 -38.61
N ASP A 90 -9.84 1.80 -37.87
CA ASP A 90 -11.25 1.46 -37.69
C ASP A 90 -12.00 2.59 -36.98
N HIS A 91 -13.28 2.78 -37.35
CA HIS A 91 -14.18 3.68 -36.64
C HIS A 91 -14.95 2.90 -35.56
N PHE A 92 -15.04 3.47 -34.37
CA PHE A 92 -15.70 2.84 -33.21
C PHE A 92 -16.49 3.86 -32.40
N THR A 93 -17.69 3.48 -31.96
CA THR A 93 -18.59 4.38 -31.22
C THR A 93 -18.81 3.86 -29.80
N PHE A 94 -18.63 4.74 -28.80
CA PHE A 94 -19.14 4.54 -27.44
C PHE A 94 -20.47 5.25 -27.32
N SER A 95 -21.52 4.55 -26.86
CA SER A 95 -22.87 5.10 -26.81
C SER A 95 -23.56 4.84 -25.48
N THR A 96 -24.16 5.88 -24.90
CA THR A 96 -24.98 5.79 -23.68
C THR A 96 -26.34 5.21 -23.94
N SER A 97 -26.79 5.18 -25.19
CA SER A 97 -28.10 4.67 -25.62
C SER A 97 -28.06 3.25 -26.19
N HIS A 98 -26.86 2.72 -26.48
CA HIS A 98 -26.69 1.35 -26.99
C HIS A 98 -26.92 0.33 -25.86
N PRO A 99 -27.63 -0.81 -26.14
CA PRO A 99 -27.84 -1.84 -25.13
C PRO A 99 -26.53 -2.36 -24.54
N LEU A 100 -26.50 -2.55 -23.20
CA LEU A 100 -25.27 -2.96 -22.48
C LEU A 100 -24.83 -4.42 -22.73
N THR A 101 -25.61 -5.20 -23.51
CA THR A 101 -25.32 -6.61 -23.80
C THR A 101 -25.12 -6.91 -25.28
N GLU A 102 -25.20 -5.91 -26.16
CA GLU A 102 -25.30 -6.10 -27.60
C GLU A 102 -24.22 -5.36 -28.40
N GLY A 103 -23.07 -5.09 -27.79
CA GLY A 103 -21.95 -4.44 -28.48
C GLY A 103 -21.53 -5.22 -29.73
N THR A 104 -21.12 -4.48 -30.77
CA THR A 104 -20.75 -4.99 -32.08
C THR A 104 -19.31 -4.66 -32.42
N GLN A 105 -18.88 -4.94 -33.66
CA GLN A 105 -17.56 -4.56 -34.19
C GLN A 105 -17.34 -3.04 -34.23
N THR A 106 -18.42 -2.23 -34.21
CA THR A 106 -18.36 -0.77 -34.46
C THR A 106 -18.96 0.07 -33.34
N VAL A 107 -19.68 -0.53 -32.38
CA VAL A 107 -20.32 0.20 -31.27
C VAL A 107 -20.42 -0.63 -30.01
N VAL A 108 -20.25 0.01 -28.85
CA VAL A 108 -20.49 -0.61 -27.55
C VAL A 108 -21.17 0.38 -26.61
N GLY A 109 -22.02 -0.17 -25.73
CA GLY A 109 -22.60 0.59 -24.60
C GLY A 109 -21.54 0.91 -23.54
N ILE A 110 -21.78 1.94 -22.76
CA ILE A 110 -20.94 2.35 -21.61
C ILE A 110 -21.77 2.40 -20.34
N ASP A 111 -21.20 1.98 -19.24
CA ASP A 111 -21.83 1.97 -17.91
C ASP A 111 -21.71 3.32 -17.16
N TYR A 112 -20.92 4.24 -17.69
CA TYR A 112 -20.72 5.59 -17.19
C TYR A 112 -21.23 6.64 -18.19
N PRO A 113 -22.48 7.11 -18.07
CA PRO A 113 -23.09 8.04 -19.04
C PRO A 113 -22.37 9.38 -19.17
N ASP A 114 -21.73 9.86 -18.11
CA ASP A 114 -21.02 11.15 -18.14
C ASP A 114 -19.71 11.12 -18.95
N LEU A 115 -19.26 9.95 -19.42
CA LEU A 115 -18.09 9.84 -20.30
C LEU A 115 -18.20 10.77 -21.52
N VAL A 116 -19.41 10.89 -22.09
CA VAL A 116 -19.66 11.77 -23.27
C VAL A 116 -19.55 13.25 -22.94
N LYS A 117 -19.68 13.63 -21.66
CA LYS A 117 -19.48 15.02 -21.20
C LYS A 117 -18.03 15.30 -20.83
N ASP A 118 -17.35 14.27 -20.30
CA ASP A 118 -15.98 14.37 -19.83
C ASP A 118 -14.96 14.35 -20.98
N CYS A 119 -15.36 13.87 -22.17
CA CYS A 119 -14.46 13.69 -23.30
C CYS A 119 -14.86 14.61 -24.47
N GLY A 120 -13.86 15.25 -25.06
CA GLY A 120 -13.99 16.13 -26.22
C GLY A 120 -13.24 15.64 -27.44
N VAL A 121 -13.43 16.34 -28.58
CA VAL A 121 -12.71 16.06 -29.82
C VAL A 121 -11.20 16.18 -29.61
N GLY A 122 -10.45 15.18 -30.05
CA GLY A 122 -9.00 15.09 -29.91
C GLY A 122 -8.53 14.32 -28.68
N ASP A 123 -9.40 14.03 -27.69
CA ASP A 123 -9.04 13.23 -26.53
C ASP A 123 -8.71 11.79 -26.93
N GLU A 124 -7.77 11.19 -26.23
CA GLU A 124 -7.42 9.78 -26.39
C GLU A 124 -8.02 8.93 -25.25
N LEU A 125 -8.78 7.91 -25.65
CA LEU A 125 -9.33 6.89 -24.77
C LEU A 125 -8.45 5.64 -24.80
N LEU A 126 -8.10 5.17 -23.63
CA LEU A 126 -7.24 4.00 -23.42
C LEU A 126 -8.10 2.87 -22.86
N LEU A 127 -8.18 1.76 -23.60
CA LEU A 127 -8.97 0.59 -23.23
C LEU A 127 -8.05 -0.58 -22.89
N ASP A 128 -8.54 -1.47 -22.02
CA ASP A 128 -7.80 -2.69 -21.60
C ASP A 128 -6.36 -2.33 -21.15
N ASP A 129 -6.26 -1.37 -20.22
CA ASP A 129 -5.00 -0.88 -19.67
C ASP A 129 -4.04 -0.31 -20.75
N GLY A 130 -4.61 0.37 -21.75
CA GLY A 130 -3.86 1.03 -22.84
C GLY A 130 -3.47 0.10 -24.01
N ARG A 131 -3.91 -1.15 -24.01
CA ARG A 131 -3.64 -2.08 -25.15
C ARG A 131 -4.36 -1.68 -26.42
N VAL A 132 -5.52 -1.03 -26.32
CA VAL A 132 -6.26 -0.42 -27.42
C VAL A 132 -6.38 1.07 -27.15
N VAL A 133 -6.04 1.90 -28.13
CA VAL A 133 -6.10 3.37 -28.02
C VAL A 133 -6.95 3.92 -29.14
N MET A 134 -7.86 4.82 -28.81
CA MET A 134 -8.75 5.49 -29.75
C MET A 134 -8.72 7.00 -29.52
N ARG A 135 -8.79 7.76 -30.59
CA ARG A 135 -8.96 9.21 -30.52
C ARG A 135 -10.41 9.58 -30.82
N VAL A 136 -10.97 10.47 -30.01
CA VAL A 136 -12.31 11.02 -30.22
C VAL A 136 -12.30 11.97 -31.40
N ASP A 137 -13.04 11.66 -32.42
CA ASP A 137 -13.20 12.50 -33.62
C ASP A 137 -14.41 13.41 -33.52
N THR A 138 -15.53 12.90 -32.96
CA THR A 138 -16.73 13.70 -32.67
C THR A 138 -17.38 13.26 -31.37
N ALA A 139 -17.96 14.22 -30.66
CA ALA A 139 -18.69 13.97 -29.40
C ALA A 139 -20.06 14.66 -29.47
N ASN A 140 -21.11 13.98 -29.03
CA ASN A 140 -22.43 14.54 -28.86
C ASN A 140 -23.04 14.15 -27.51
N ALA A 141 -24.31 14.44 -27.25
CA ALA A 141 -24.95 14.20 -25.98
C ALA A 141 -25.01 12.70 -25.54
N THR A 142 -24.88 11.78 -26.49
CA THR A 142 -25.05 10.32 -26.25
C THR A 142 -23.94 9.46 -26.79
N GLU A 143 -23.03 10.00 -27.61
CA GLU A 143 -22.03 9.21 -28.33
C GLU A 143 -20.68 9.90 -28.45
N LEU A 144 -19.62 9.09 -28.37
CA LEU A 144 -18.26 9.44 -28.78
C LEU A 144 -17.91 8.57 -29.99
N ASN A 145 -17.69 9.22 -31.15
CA ASN A 145 -17.19 8.53 -32.34
C ASN A 145 -15.68 8.67 -32.39
N CYS A 146 -15.00 7.57 -32.49
CA CYS A 146 -13.56 7.48 -32.39
C CYS A 146 -12.91 6.80 -33.58
N THR A 147 -11.64 7.12 -33.81
CA THR A 147 -10.74 6.37 -34.70
C THR A 147 -9.73 5.59 -33.87
N VAL A 148 -9.54 4.31 -34.18
CA VAL A 148 -8.57 3.43 -33.55
C VAL A 148 -7.15 3.82 -33.93
N LEU A 149 -6.33 4.19 -32.96
CA LEU A 149 -4.90 4.53 -33.12
C LEU A 149 -4.00 3.30 -32.88
N ILE A 150 -4.33 2.48 -31.87
CA ILE A 150 -3.67 1.20 -31.58
C ILE A 150 -4.78 0.16 -31.51
N GLY A 151 -4.71 -0.81 -32.42
CA GLY A 151 -5.68 -1.90 -32.52
C GLY A 151 -5.28 -3.10 -31.68
N GLY A 152 -6.21 -4.05 -31.58
CA GLY A 152 -6.06 -5.31 -30.86
C GLY A 152 -7.36 -5.92 -30.43
N PRO A 153 -7.31 -7.04 -29.69
CA PRO A 153 -8.50 -7.66 -29.15
C PRO A 153 -9.13 -6.82 -28.04
N LEU A 154 -10.45 -6.64 -28.11
CA LEU A 154 -11.23 -5.97 -27.05
C LEU A 154 -12.38 -6.87 -26.61
N SER A 155 -12.45 -7.18 -25.34
CA SER A 155 -13.47 -8.07 -24.74
C SER A 155 -14.39 -7.32 -23.77
N ASP A 156 -15.40 -8.03 -23.26
CA ASP A 156 -16.39 -7.52 -22.32
C ASP A 156 -15.77 -6.83 -21.10
N HIS A 157 -16.43 -5.75 -20.64
CA HIS A 157 -16.14 -5.09 -19.37
C HIS A 157 -14.71 -4.57 -19.20
N LYS A 158 -14.01 -4.29 -20.31
CA LYS A 158 -12.68 -3.67 -20.23
C LYS A 158 -12.75 -2.23 -19.74
N GLY A 159 -11.74 -1.83 -18.95
CA GLY A 159 -11.63 -0.48 -18.45
C GLY A 159 -11.46 0.56 -19.54
N ILE A 160 -11.97 1.75 -19.30
CA ILE A 160 -11.73 2.96 -20.11
C ILE A 160 -11.02 3.97 -19.21
N ASN A 161 -9.90 4.49 -19.68
CA ASN A 161 -9.23 5.66 -19.11
C ASN A 161 -9.14 6.74 -20.18
N ARG A 162 -9.04 8.00 -19.77
CA ARG A 162 -8.70 9.12 -20.65
C ARG A 162 -7.25 9.51 -20.41
N ARG A 163 -6.46 9.67 -21.47
CA ARG A 163 -5.09 10.14 -21.37
C ARG A 163 -5.04 11.52 -20.71
N GLY A 164 -4.23 11.67 -19.67
CA GLY A 164 -4.14 12.91 -18.91
C GLY A 164 -5.25 13.12 -17.88
N GLY A 165 -6.12 12.13 -17.65
CA GLY A 165 -7.20 12.21 -16.66
C GLY A 165 -8.43 13.00 -17.10
N GLY A 166 -9.14 13.62 -16.17
CA GLY A 166 -10.30 14.50 -16.42
C GLY A 166 -11.66 13.80 -16.43
N LEU A 167 -11.74 12.54 -16.00
CA LEU A 167 -13.03 11.87 -15.79
C LEU A 167 -13.60 12.28 -14.42
N THR A 168 -14.88 12.69 -14.39
CA THR A 168 -15.52 13.29 -13.19
C THR A 168 -16.22 12.30 -12.28
N ALA A 169 -16.11 11.00 -12.55
CA ALA A 169 -16.72 9.95 -11.73
C ALA A 169 -16.34 10.11 -10.24
N PRO A 170 -17.32 10.08 -9.32
CA PRO A 170 -17.05 10.18 -7.87
C PRO A 170 -16.13 9.05 -7.41
N ALA A 171 -15.17 9.34 -6.53
CA ALA A 171 -14.22 8.33 -6.02
C ALA A 171 -14.88 7.18 -5.24
N LEU A 172 -16.06 7.41 -4.64
CA LEU A 172 -16.79 6.41 -3.85
C LEU A 172 -18.16 6.11 -4.46
N THR A 173 -18.32 4.87 -4.91
CA THR A 173 -19.58 4.33 -5.43
C THR A 173 -20.50 3.86 -4.29
N GLU A 174 -21.76 3.54 -4.58
CA GLU A 174 -22.67 2.94 -3.59
C GLU A 174 -22.17 1.58 -3.09
N LYS A 175 -21.48 0.82 -3.98
CA LYS A 175 -20.80 -0.41 -3.56
C LYS A 175 -19.68 -0.12 -2.56
N ASP A 176 -18.85 0.89 -2.82
CA ASP A 176 -17.77 1.25 -1.90
C ASP A 176 -18.31 1.68 -0.53
N LYS A 177 -19.43 2.39 -0.47
CA LYS A 177 -20.09 2.73 0.80
C LYS A 177 -20.56 1.49 1.57
N ALA A 178 -21.05 0.47 0.86
CA ALA A 178 -21.37 -0.82 1.48
C ALA A 178 -20.12 -1.57 1.95
N ASP A 179 -19.06 -1.55 1.15
CA ASP A 179 -17.77 -2.19 1.46
C ASP A 179 -17.04 -1.49 2.62
N ILE A 180 -17.21 -0.18 2.82
CA ILE A 180 -16.71 0.54 4.00
C ILE A 180 -17.37 0.00 5.28
N LYS A 181 -18.67 -0.28 5.26
CA LYS A 181 -19.38 -0.90 6.40
C LYS A 181 -18.85 -2.32 6.65
N LEU A 182 -18.66 -3.11 5.59
CA LEU A 182 -18.07 -4.44 5.70
C LEU A 182 -16.65 -4.37 6.28
N ALA A 183 -15.83 -3.42 5.84
CA ALA A 183 -14.49 -3.20 6.35
C ALA A 183 -14.50 -2.87 7.85
N ALA A 184 -15.45 -2.04 8.30
CA ALA A 184 -15.64 -1.72 9.72
C ALA A 184 -16.06 -2.95 10.53
N GLU A 185 -17.02 -3.75 10.05
CA GLU A 185 -17.42 -5.02 10.69
C GLU A 185 -16.24 -5.99 10.81
N MET A 186 -15.41 -6.08 9.77
CA MET A 186 -14.21 -6.92 9.73
C MET A 186 -13.07 -6.36 10.57
N GLN A 187 -13.16 -5.11 11.03
CA GLN A 187 -12.09 -4.41 11.73
C GLN A 187 -10.77 -4.46 10.95
N VAL A 188 -10.79 -4.13 9.67
CA VAL A 188 -9.56 -4.04 8.87
C VAL A 188 -8.66 -2.94 9.43
N ASP A 189 -7.35 -3.12 9.29
CA ASP A 189 -6.35 -2.20 9.82
C ASP A 189 -6.10 -1.01 8.88
N TYR A 190 -6.27 -1.26 7.58
CA TYR A 190 -6.13 -0.30 6.49
C TYR A 190 -7.31 -0.41 5.53
N LEU A 191 -7.72 0.72 4.97
CA LEU A 191 -8.76 0.81 3.94
C LEU A 191 -8.23 1.64 2.77
N ALA A 192 -8.01 1.00 1.63
CA ALA A 192 -7.53 1.67 0.43
C ALA A 192 -8.70 2.24 -0.39
N VAL A 193 -8.61 3.53 -0.71
CA VAL A 193 -9.57 4.27 -1.51
C VAL A 193 -9.04 4.34 -2.93
N SER A 194 -9.79 3.80 -3.89
CA SER A 194 -9.43 3.78 -5.31
C SER A 194 -9.84 5.07 -6.01
N PHE A 195 -8.98 5.56 -6.88
CA PHE A 195 -9.18 6.73 -7.73
C PHE A 195 -9.52 8.05 -7.00
N PRO A 196 -8.97 8.36 -5.80
CA PRO A 196 -9.17 9.68 -5.23
C PRO A 196 -8.47 10.73 -6.11
N ARG A 197 -9.17 11.86 -6.34
CA ARG A 197 -8.67 12.97 -7.15
C ARG A 197 -7.91 13.98 -6.31
N ASP A 198 -8.39 14.19 -5.07
CA ASP A 198 -7.94 15.22 -4.17
C ASP A 198 -8.16 14.86 -2.68
N ALA A 199 -7.81 15.80 -1.80
CA ALA A 199 -7.97 15.64 -0.36
C ALA A 199 -9.44 15.47 0.05
N ALA A 200 -10.39 16.09 -0.65
CA ALA A 200 -11.81 16.04 -0.29
C ALA A 200 -12.40 14.63 -0.46
N ASP A 201 -11.94 13.89 -1.48
CA ASP A 201 -12.35 12.49 -1.67
C ASP A 201 -11.89 11.61 -0.47
N MET A 202 -10.69 11.88 0.07
CA MET A 202 -10.17 11.16 1.25
C MET A 202 -10.89 11.55 2.54
N GLU A 203 -11.22 12.83 2.72
CA GLU A 203 -11.99 13.27 3.89
C GLU A 203 -13.41 12.71 3.85
N TYR A 204 -14.03 12.60 2.69
CA TYR A 204 -15.32 11.95 2.55
C TYR A 204 -15.26 10.44 2.88
N ALA A 205 -14.22 9.76 2.43
CA ALA A 205 -13.98 8.37 2.82
C ALA A 205 -13.79 8.21 4.33
N ARG A 206 -13.09 9.17 4.98
CA ARG A 206 -12.90 9.22 6.42
C ARG A 206 -14.22 9.37 7.15
N GLN A 207 -15.07 10.30 6.71
CA GLN A 207 -16.39 10.49 7.26
C GLN A 207 -17.23 9.19 7.21
N LEU A 208 -17.30 8.54 6.04
CA LEU A 208 -18.05 7.30 5.87
C LEU A 208 -17.52 6.16 6.73
N ARG A 209 -16.19 6.05 6.87
CA ARG A 209 -15.55 5.08 7.77
C ARG A 209 -15.96 5.33 9.23
N ASP A 210 -15.91 6.58 9.68
CA ASP A 210 -16.23 6.96 11.05
C ASP A 210 -17.71 6.73 11.35
N GLU A 211 -18.61 7.08 10.41
CA GLU A 211 -20.06 6.81 10.50
C GLU A 211 -20.35 5.29 10.58
N ALA A 212 -19.52 4.46 9.95
CA ALA A 212 -19.61 3.01 10.05
C ALA A 212 -18.98 2.44 11.35
N GLY A 213 -18.41 3.27 12.22
CA GLY A 213 -17.70 2.86 13.43
C GLY A 213 -16.33 2.22 13.17
N GLY A 214 -15.76 2.41 11.99
CA GLY A 214 -14.47 1.89 11.60
C GLY A 214 -13.30 2.74 12.12
N THR A 215 -12.15 2.10 12.37
CA THR A 215 -10.91 2.76 12.82
C THR A 215 -9.75 2.56 11.86
N ALA A 216 -9.99 1.96 10.69
CA ALA A 216 -8.97 1.68 9.69
C ALA A 216 -8.23 2.94 9.23
N TRP A 217 -6.92 2.85 9.06
CA TRP A 217 -6.15 3.90 8.43
C TRP A 217 -6.43 3.96 6.93
N LEU A 218 -6.66 5.17 6.40
CA LEU A 218 -6.98 5.35 4.98
C LEU A 218 -5.72 5.40 4.13
N VAL A 219 -5.73 4.60 3.06
CA VAL A 219 -4.66 4.56 2.06
C VAL A 219 -5.18 5.18 0.76
N ALA A 220 -4.63 6.33 0.35
CA ALA A 220 -4.95 6.87 -0.97
C ALA A 220 -4.22 6.06 -2.05
N LYS A 221 -4.97 5.49 -2.98
CA LYS A 221 -4.39 4.88 -4.18
C LYS A 221 -4.17 5.98 -5.23
N ILE A 222 -2.91 6.29 -5.49
CA ILE A 222 -2.54 7.30 -6.48
C ILE A 222 -2.53 6.63 -7.84
N GLU A 223 -3.63 6.82 -8.57
CA GLU A 223 -3.99 6.14 -9.82
C GLU A 223 -4.34 7.12 -10.95
N ARG A 224 -4.55 8.41 -10.63
CA ARG A 224 -5.06 9.41 -11.56
C ARG A 224 -4.02 10.49 -11.85
N ALA A 225 -4.05 10.99 -13.08
CA ALA A 225 -3.18 12.07 -13.51
C ALA A 225 -3.38 13.35 -12.69
N GLU A 226 -4.62 13.66 -12.30
CA GLU A 226 -4.96 14.84 -11.48
C GLU A 226 -4.28 14.82 -10.11
N ALA A 227 -4.18 13.65 -9.50
CA ALA A 227 -3.56 13.50 -8.17
C ALA A 227 -2.05 13.82 -8.17
N VAL A 228 -1.42 13.85 -9.33
CA VAL A 228 0.03 14.09 -9.52
C VAL A 228 0.33 15.29 -10.40
N ALA A 229 -0.68 16.07 -10.78
CA ALA A 229 -0.58 17.20 -11.70
C ALA A 229 0.42 18.27 -11.18
N ASP A 230 0.41 18.54 -9.89
CA ASP A 230 1.34 19.45 -9.23
C ASP A 230 1.67 18.98 -7.80
N ASP A 231 2.65 19.64 -7.17
CA ASP A 231 3.11 19.29 -5.83
C ASP A 231 2.08 19.63 -4.75
N GLU A 232 1.28 20.68 -4.93
CA GLU A 232 0.30 21.13 -3.96
C GLU A 232 -0.86 20.13 -3.84
N THR A 233 -1.40 19.70 -4.98
CA THR A 233 -2.46 18.67 -5.05
C THR A 233 -1.98 17.35 -4.45
N LEU A 234 -0.78 16.91 -4.85
CA LEU A 234 -0.18 15.68 -4.32
C LEU A 234 0.03 15.75 -2.81
N ASP A 235 0.58 16.84 -2.29
CA ASP A 235 0.81 17.04 -0.87
C ASP A 235 -0.50 17.11 -0.08
N ALA A 236 -1.53 17.78 -0.61
CA ALA A 236 -2.85 17.84 0.03
C ALA A 236 -3.48 16.44 0.14
N LEU A 237 -3.44 15.65 -0.93
CA LEU A 237 -3.93 14.27 -0.95
C LEU A 237 -3.18 13.38 0.05
N ILE A 238 -1.85 13.48 0.08
CA ILE A 238 -1.00 12.73 1.02
C ILE A 238 -1.30 13.11 2.47
N LYS A 239 -1.47 14.41 2.78
CA LYS A 239 -1.79 14.89 4.13
C LYS A 239 -3.15 14.38 4.62
N ALA A 240 -4.16 14.36 3.74
CA ALA A 240 -5.49 13.85 4.05
C ALA A 240 -5.53 12.32 4.26
N SER A 241 -4.47 11.61 3.90
CA SER A 241 -4.35 10.16 3.99
C SER A 241 -3.49 9.73 5.19
N ASP A 242 -3.61 8.48 5.62
CA ASP A 242 -2.76 7.89 6.65
C ASP A 242 -1.57 7.14 6.03
N ALA A 243 -1.75 6.62 4.83
CA ALA A 243 -0.72 6.03 3.98
C ALA A 243 -1.08 6.26 2.50
N VAL A 244 -0.16 5.96 1.59
CA VAL A 244 -0.41 6.06 0.15
C VAL A 244 0.04 4.79 -0.58
N MET A 245 -0.61 4.51 -1.71
CA MET A 245 -0.25 3.43 -2.62
C MET A 245 0.01 4.00 -4.01
N VAL A 246 1.20 3.76 -4.54
CA VAL A 246 1.52 4.03 -5.95
C VAL A 246 0.97 2.87 -6.76
N ALA A 247 -0.22 3.03 -7.33
CA ALA A 247 -0.90 2.01 -8.11
C ALA A 247 -0.54 2.17 -9.60
N ARG A 248 0.60 1.59 -9.97
CA ARG A 248 1.30 1.85 -11.22
C ARG A 248 0.52 1.46 -12.47
N GLY A 249 -0.36 0.45 -12.36
CA GLY A 249 -1.17 -0.02 -13.49
C GLY A 249 -2.05 1.11 -14.05
N ASP A 250 -2.98 1.61 -13.26
CA ASP A 250 -3.91 2.66 -13.69
C ASP A 250 -3.19 4.03 -13.86
N LEU A 251 -2.27 4.38 -12.95
CA LEU A 251 -1.52 5.63 -13.06
C LEU A 251 -0.70 5.68 -14.36
N GLY A 252 0.02 4.60 -14.70
CA GLY A 252 0.83 4.55 -15.93
C GLY A 252 0.01 4.62 -17.19
N VAL A 253 -1.24 4.15 -17.18
CA VAL A 253 -2.16 4.32 -18.31
C VAL A 253 -2.49 5.80 -18.53
N GLU A 254 -2.75 6.57 -17.47
CA GLU A 254 -3.15 7.98 -17.60
C GLU A 254 -1.98 8.94 -17.91
N ILE A 255 -0.83 8.76 -17.24
CA ILE A 255 0.33 9.67 -17.41
C ILE A 255 1.36 9.19 -18.45
N GLY A 256 1.26 7.94 -18.88
CA GLY A 256 2.26 7.27 -19.72
C GLY A 256 3.35 6.56 -18.93
N ASP A 257 3.87 5.50 -19.52
CA ASP A 257 4.88 4.62 -18.91
C ASP A 257 6.24 5.30 -18.72
N ALA A 258 6.61 6.19 -19.61
CA ALA A 258 7.86 6.95 -19.54
C ALA A 258 7.96 7.84 -18.30
N GLU A 259 6.85 8.46 -17.89
CA GLU A 259 6.77 9.37 -16.74
C GLU A 259 6.63 8.61 -15.40
N LEU A 260 6.13 7.39 -15.45
CA LEU A 260 5.71 6.63 -14.27
C LEU A 260 6.81 6.47 -13.22
N VAL A 261 8.05 6.17 -13.64
CA VAL A 261 9.18 5.95 -12.72
C VAL A 261 9.53 7.23 -11.96
N GLY A 262 9.55 8.37 -12.67
CA GLY A 262 9.79 9.69 -12.07
C GLY A 262 8.72 10.05 -11.06
N ILE A 263 7.46 9.85 -11.41
CA ILE A 263 6.31 10.11 -10.55
C ILE A 263 6.28 9.17 -9.33
N GLN A 264 6.60 7.89 -9.48
CA GLN A 264 6.75 6.98 -8.34
C GLN A 264 7.75 7.52 -7.30
N LYS A 265 8.93 7.94 -7.75
CA LYS A 265 9.96 8.50 -6.86
C LYS A 265 9.49 9.79 -6.19
N LYS A 266 8.79 10.65 -6.92
CA LYS A 266 8.18 11.88 -6.40
C LYS A 266 7.17 11.55 -5.29
N ILE A 267 6.23 10.64 -5.52
CA ILE A 267 5.22 10.23 -4.53
C ILE A 267 5.89 9.69 -3.26
N ILE A 268 6.87 8.78 -3.41
CA ILE A 268 7.59 8.21 -2.26
C ILE A 268 8.28 9.32 -1.45
N LEU A 269 8.93 10.29 -2.12
CA LEU A 269 9.61 11.39 -1.46
C LEU A 269 8.63 12.28 -0.69
N HIS A 270 7.51 12.67 -1.30
CA HIS A 270 6.48 13.51 -0.69
C HIS A 270 5.82 12.81 0.50
N ALA A 271 5.43 11.54 0.35
CA ALA A 271 4.87 10.76 1.45
C ALA A 271 5.83 10.68 2.66
N ARG A 272 7.12 10.43 2.41
CA ARG A 272 8.12 10.41 3.48
C ARG A 272 8.29 11.77 4.16
N ARG A 273 8.20 12.88 3.40
CA ARG A 273 8.24 14.25 3.98
C ARG A 273 7.07 14.50 4.93
N HIS A 274 5.90 13.95 4.62
CA HIS A 274 4.68 14.06 5.42
C HIS A 274 4.49 12.93 6.43
N ASN A 275 5.52 12.12 6.71
CA ASN A 275 5.49 10.99 7.65
C ASN A 275 4.44 9.91 7.30
N LYS A 276 4.13 9.72 6.02
CA LYS A 276 3.18 8.70 5.58
C LYS A 276 3.91 7.46 5.09
N ALA A 277 3.32 6.29 5.34
CA ALA A 277 3.81 5.04 4.78
C ALA A 277 3.44 4.93 3.30
N VAL A 278 4.27 4.21 2.52
CA VAL A 278 4.10 4.08 1.07
C VAL A 278 4.13 2.62 0.66
N ILE A 279 3.17 2.23 -0.16
CA ILE A 279 3.13 0.93 -0.84
C ILE A 279 3.40 1.18 -2.33
N VAL A 280 4.36 0.46 -2.94
CA VAL A 280 4.48 0.40 -4.40
C VAL A 280 3.78 -0.85 -4.88
N ALA A 281 2.84 -0.68 -5.81
CA ALA A 281 1.88 -1.70 -6.19
C ALA A 281 1.78 -1.88 -7.70
N THR A 282 1.25 -3.04 -8.08
CA THR A 282 0.94 -3.50 -9.45
C THR A 282 2.17 -3.71 -10.34
N GLN A 283 2.10 -4.76 -11.16
CA GLN A 283 3.14 -5.10 -12.14
C GLN A 283 4.55 -5.24 -11.55
N MET A 284 4.66 -5.73 -10.29
CA MET A 284 5.95 -5.90 -9.63
C MET A 284 6.69 -7.15 -10.10
N MET A 285 5.97 -8.28 -10.16
CA MET A 285 6.51 -9.58 -10.63
C MET A 285 5.44 -10.33 -11.44
N GLU A 286 4.80 -9.66 -12.39
CA GLU A 286 3.65 -10.15 -13.15
C GLU A 286 3.94 -11.47 -13.87
N SER A 287 5.17 -11.70 -14.31
CA SER A 287 5.57 -12.97 -14.94
C SER A 287 5.39 -14.16 -13.99
N MET A 288 5.43 -13.95 -12.68
CA MET A 288 5.25 -15.00 -11.68
C MET A 288 3.79 -15.43 -11.49
N ILE A 289 2.84 -14.82 -12.18
CA ILE A 289 1.47 -15.40 -12.32
C ILE A 289 1.56 -16.78 -12.98
N GLN A 290 2.44 -16.95 -13.96
CA GLN A 290 2.59 -18.17 -14.76
C GLN A 290 3.94 -18.86 -14.60
N ASN A 291 4.94 -18.22 -14.00
CA ASN A 291 6.29 -18.75 -13.89
C ASN A 291 6.76 -18.79 -12.42
N PRO A 292 7.56 -19.80 -12.03
CA PRO A 292 8.03 -19.94 -10.66
C PRO A 292 9.18 -18.96 -10.30
N MET A 293 9.68 -18.20 -11.26
CA MET A 293 10.78 -17.24 -11.08
C MET A 293 10.49 -15.93 -11.80
N PRO A 294 10.86 -14.79 -11.20
CA PRO A 294 10.70 -13.48 -11.83
C PRO A 294 11.75 -13.28 -12.93
N THR A 295 11.47 -12.38 -13.86
CA THR A 295 12.44 -11.89 -14.83
C THR A 295 13.49 -10.98 -14.14
N ARG A 296 14.65 -10.76 -14.80
CA ARG A 296 15.66 -9.83 -14.30
C ARG A 296 15.17 -8.38 -14.27
N ALA A 297 14.29 -8.00 -15.18
CA ALA A 297 13.67 -6.67 -15.20
C ALA A 297 12.78 -6.45 -13.98
N GLU A 298 11.94 -7.42 -13.62
CA GLU A 298 11.12 -7.39 -12.42
C GLU A 298 11.94 -7.37 -11.14
N VAL A 299 13.01 -8.15 -11.06
CA VAL A 299 13.95 -8.10 -9.93
C VAL A 299 14.55 -6.69 -9.79
N SER A 300 14.93 -6.05 -10.91
CA SER A 300 15.46 -4.68 -10.91
C SER A 300 14.40 -3.66 -10.48
N ASP A 301 13.16 -3.83 -10.91
CA ASP A 301 12.05 -2.95 -10.58
C ASP A 301 11.72 -3.00 -9.08
N VAL A 302 11.55 -4.20 -8.52
CA VAL A 302 11.37 -4.36 -7.06
C VAL A 302 12.54 -3.77 -6.29
N ALA A 303 13.79 -4.06 -6.70
CA ALA A 303 14.98 -3.53 -6.04
C ALA A 303 15.00 -1.99 -6.09
N ASN A 304 14.61 -1.38 -7.22
CA ASN A 304 14.50 0.07 -7.35
C ASN A 304 13.50 0.68 -6.36
N ALA A 305 12.30 0.10 -6.24
CA ALA A 305 11.31 0.55 -5.24
C ALA A 305 11.86 0.47 -3.80
N VAL A 306 12.59 -0.61 -3.48
CA VAL A 306 13.25 -0.77 -2.17
C VAL A 306 14.31 0.30 -1.93
N LEU A 307 15.13 0.62 -2.94
CA LEU A 307 16.18 1.65 -2.87
C LEU A 307 15.61 3.07 -2.82
N ASP A 308 14.45 3.31 -3.40
CA ASP A 308 13.69 4.56 -3.26
C ASP A 308 13.12 4.74 -1.84
N TYR A 309 13.23 3.69 -1.02
CA TYR A 309 12.81 3.69 0.39
C TYR A 309 11.29 3.63 0.58
N THR A 310 10.59 2.88 -0.26
CA THR A 310 9.18 2.52 0.02
C THR A 310 9.06 1.71 1.31
N ASP A 311 7.91 1.77 1.97
CA ASP A 311 7.65 0.92 3.15
C ASP A 311 7.34 -0.51 2.75
N ALA A 312 6.51 -0.67 1.75
CA ALA A 312 6.04 -1.97 1.30
C ALA A 312 6.03 -2.09 -0.23
N VAL A 313 6.13 -3.31 -0.68
CA VAL A 313 5.92 -3.72 -2.08
C VAL A 313 4.78 -4.72 -2.14
N MET A 314 3.96 -4.68 -3.18
CA MET A 314 2.72 -5.44 -3.25
C MET A 314 2.71 -6.45 -4.39
N LEU A 315 2.22 -7.65 -4.08
CA LEU A 315 1.82 -8.68 -5.03
C LEU A 315 0.31 -8.63 -5.25
N SER A 316 -0.12 -8.68 -6.49
CA SER A 316 -1.53 -8.63 -6.91
C SER A 316 -2.00 -10.02 -7.37
N ALA A 317 -2.10 -10.24 -8.67
CA ALA A 317 -2.50 -11.53 -9.23
C ALA A 317 -1.48 -12.64 -8.95
N GLU A 318 -0.22 -12.31 -8.75
CA GLU A 318 0.88 -13.25 -8.46
C GLU A 318 0.56 -14.11 -7.23
N SER A 319 -0.04 -13.52 -6.20
CA SER A 319 -0.43 -14.23 -4.97
C SER A 319 -1.91 -14.57 -4.89
N ALA A 320 -2.78 -13.85 -5.64
CA ALA A 320 -4.23 -14.04 -5.59
C ALA A 320 -4.74 -15.14 -6.53
N ALA A 321 -4.19 -15.25 -7.73
CA ALA A 321 -4.66 -16.11 -8.81
C ALA A 321 -3.53 -16.84 -9.56
N GLY A 322 -2.26 -16.54 -9.26
CA GLY A 322 -1.11 -17.12 -9.90
C GLY A 322 -0.91 -18.59 -9.53
N LEU A 323 -0.11 -19.28 -10.31
CA LEU A 323 0.23 -20.71 -10.09
C LEU A 323 1.27 -20.89 -8.97
N TYR A 324 2.00 -19.84 -8.60
CA TYR A 324 3.16 -19.89 -7.70
C TYR A 324 3.10 -18.82 -6.59
N PRO A 325 2.01 -18.78 -5.77
CA PRO A 325 1.82 -17.72 -4.77
C PRO A 325 2.92 -17.72 -3.70
N LEU A 326 3.37 -18.89 -3.24
CA LEU A 326 4.43 -19.01 -2.24
C LEU A 326 5.78 -18.54 -2.77
N GLU A 327 6.14 -19.01 -3.97
CA GLU A 327 7.39 -18.64 -4.64
C GLU A 327 7.44 -17.14 -4.92
N ALA A 328 6.31 -16.52 -5.24
CA ALA A 328 6.21 -15.08 -5.45
C ALA A 328 6.54 -14.30 -4.17
N VAL A 329 5.97 -14.67 -3.02
CA VAL A 329 6.29 -14.04 -1.73
C VAL A 329 7.75 -14.28 -1.34
N GLN A 330 8.27 -15.50 -1.53
CA GLN A 330 9.66 -15.84 -1.26
C GLN A 330 10.63 -15.08 -2.17
N ALA A 331 10.33 -14.96 -3.46
CA ALA A 331 11.14 -14.18 -4.40
C ALA A 331 11.16 -12.70 -4.00
N MET A 332 10.00 -12.11 -3.71
CA MET A 332 9.88 -10.74 -3.23
C MET A 332 10.73 -10.51 -1.97
N ALA A 333 10.66 -11.42 -1.00
CA ALA A 333 11.45 -11.34 0.22
C ALA A 333 12.96 -11.37 -0.06
N ARG A 334 13.43 -12.29 -0.93
CA ARG A 334 14.84 -12.37 -1.33
C ARG A 334 15.33 -11.12 -2.03
N ILE A 335 14.54 -10.55 -2.93
CA ILE A 335 14.89 -9.32 -3.66
C ILE A 335 15.00 -8.15 -2.69
N CYS A 336 14.03 -7.98 -1.79
CA CYS A 336 14.06 -6.93 -0.75
C CYS A 336 15.34 -7.03 0.09
N ILE A 337 15.65 -8.22 0.63
CA ILE A 337 16.87 -8.45 1.43
C ILE A 337 18.14 -8.15 0.60
N GLY A 338 18.15 -8.54 -0.67
CA GLY A 338 19.26 -8.26 -1.58
C GLY A 338 19.49 -6.77 -1.79
N ALA A 339 18.45 -6.02 -2.11
CA ALA A 339 18.50 -4.58 -2.32
C ALA A 339 18.90 -3.82 -1.03
N GLU A 340 18.43 -4.28 0.13
CA GLU A 340 18.73 -3.68 1.44
C GLU A 340 20.21 -3.82 1.87
N LYS A 341 21.01 -4.63 1.21
CA LYS A 341 22.45 -4.70 1.45
C LYS A 341 23.20 -3.50 0.89
N HIS A 342 22.60 -2.79 -0.08
CA HIS A 342 23.23 -1.63 -0.70
C HIS A 342 23.45 -0.50 0.34
N PRO A 343 24.61 0.18 0.33
CA PRO A 343 24.96 1.22 1.30
C PRO A 343 23.92 2.34 1.42
N THR A 344 23.32 2.78 0.31
CA THR A 344 22.32 3.86 0.31
C THR A 344 21.06 3.53 1.10
N SER A 345 20.81 2.26 1.40
CA SER A 345 19.66 1.82 2.20
C SER A 345 19.93 1.79 3.71
N LYS A 346 21.17 2.04 4.13
CA LYS A 346 21.59 1.83 5.53
C LYS A 346 21.66 3.11 6.34
N THR A 347 22.06 4.21 5.74
CA THR A 347 22.20 5.51 6.44
C THR A 347 21.73 6.65 5.55
N SER A 348 21.36 7.77 6.17
CA SER A 348 20.90 8.95 5.46
C SER A 348 21.10 10.19 6.34
N SER A 349 21.50 11.30 5.73
CA SER A 349 21.49 12.63 6.33
C SER A 349 20.10 13.29 6.27
N HIS A 350 19.09 12.55 5.80
CA HIS A 350 17.72 13.05 5.70
C HIS A 350 17.21 13.53 7.06
N ARG A 351 16.71 14.76 7.13
CA ARG A 351 16.18 15.44 8.32
C ARG A 351 17.18 15.98 9.33
N ILE A 352 18.50 15.82 9.19
CA ILE A 352 19.48 16.39 10.13
C ILE A 352 19.34 17.92 10.24
N GLY A 353 19.01 18.60 9.15
CA GLY A 353 18.79 20.05 9.15
C GLY A 353 17.33 20.50 9.32
N LYS A 354 16.40 19.57 9.63
CA LYS A 354 14.97 19.89 9.77
C LYS A 354 14.69 20.41 11.18
N VAL A 355 13.94 21.51 11.28
CA VAL A 355 13.35 21.98 12.53
C VAL A 355 12.11 21.12 12.83
N PHE A 356 11.99 20.63 14.06
CA PHE A 356 10.86 19.82 14.51
C PHE A 356 9.90 20.64 15.35
N GLU A 357 8.62 20.32 15.23
CA GLU A 357 7.53 21.03 15.92
C GLU A 357 7.12 20.33 17.23
N SER A 358 7.62 19.09 17.46
CA SER A 358 7.24 18.30 18.63
C SER A 358 8.42 17.55 19.24
N CYS A 359 8.29 17.22 20.53
CA CYS A 359 9.30 16.52 21.31
C CYS A 359 9.54 15.11 20.77
N ASP A 360 8.49 14.36 20.44
CA ASP A 360 8.56 13.00 19.94
C ASP A 360 9.29 12.88 18.60
N GLN A 361 9.15 13.88 17.70
CA GLN A 361 9.93 13.95 16.46
C GLN A 361 11.42 14.14 16.75
N SER A 362 11.75 15.00 17.72
CA SER A 362 13.14 15.28 18.12
C SER A 362 13.78 14.03 18.74
N ILE A 363 13.07 13.34 19.63
CA ILE A 363 13.53 12.09 20.25
C ILE A 363 13.70 10.98 19.19
N ALA A 364 12.76 10.86 18.26
CA ALA A 364 12.85 9.88 17.17
C ALA A 364 14.10 10.10 16.30
N LEU A 365 14.41 11.36 15.93
CA LEU A 365 15.64 11.65 15.19
C LEU A 365 16.89 11.34 16.01
N ALA A 366 16.93 11.77 17.29
CA ALA A 366 18.06 11.52 18.17
C ALA A 366 18.33 10.02 18.32
N ALA A 367 17.29 9.22 18.51
CA ALA A 367 17.40 7.77 18.60
C ALA A 367 17.97 7.14 17.32
N MET A 368 17.46 7.56 16.16
CA MET A 368 17.93 7.05 14.86
C MET A 368 19.35 7.51 14.53
N TYR A 369 19.70 8.74 14.86
CA TYR A 369 21.06 9.25 14.72
C TYR A 369 22.03 8.44 15.60
N THR A 370 21.68 8.25 16.86
CA THR A 370 22.48 7.45 17.79
C THR A 370 22.62 6.01 17.30
N ALA A 371 21.54 5.38 16.85
CA ALA A 371 21.57 4.01 16.34
C ALA A 371 22.49 3.84 15.12
N ASN A 372 22.57 4.85 14.26
CA ASN A 372 23.42 4.83 13.07
C ASN A 372 24.89 5.13 13.34
N HIS A 373 25.23 5.77 14.48
CA HIS A 373 26.59 6.26 14.75
C HIS A 373 27.21 5.70 16.03
N PHE A 374 26.44 5.07 16.91
CA PHE A 374 26.97 4.42 18.11
C PHE A 374 27.20 2.93 17.83
N PRO A 375 28.49 2.46 17.84
CA PRO A 375 28.80 1.08 17.52
C PRO A 375 28.18 0.09 18.53
N GLY A 376 27.74 -1.06 18.04
CA GLY A 376 27.21 -2.12 18.88
C GLY A 376 25.71 -2.08 19.14
N VAL A 377 25.01 -1.03 18.68
CA VAL A 377 23.52 -1.01 18.75
C VAL A 377 22.96 -2.08 17.84
N LYS A 378 22.10 -2.94 18.39
CA LYS A 378 21.45 -4.05 17.68
C LYS A 378 19.96 -3.82 17.45
N ALA A 379 19.30 -3.06 18.31
CA ALA A 379 17.88 -2.79 18.21
C ALA A 379 17.50 -1.44 18.81
N ILE A 380 16.37 -0.89 18.35
CA ILE A 380 15.69 0.24 18.96
C ILE A 380 14.38 -0.26 19.53
N ILE A 381 14.09 0.01 20.80
CA ILE A 381 12.81 -0.24 21.46
C ILE A 381 12.03 1.08 21.47
N ALA A 382 10.86 1.10 20.86
CA ALA A 382 9.95 2.23 20.91
C ALA A 382 8.69 1.83 21.68
N LEU A 383 8.58 2.28 22.96
CA LEU A 383 7.33 2.17 23.69
C LEU A 383 6.33 3.16 23.09
N THR A 384 5.19 2.69 22.63
CA THR A 384 4.26 3.51 21.85
C THR A 384 2.80 3.14 22.06
N GLU A 385 1.95 4.15 22.19
CA GLU A 385 0.50 3.99 22.23
C GLU A 385 -0.10 3.91 20.82
N SER A 386 0.26 4.83 19.94
CA SER A 386 -0.36 5.00 18.62
C SER A 386 0.47 4.48 17.45
N GLY A 387 1.75 4.12 17.66
CA GLY A 387 2.68 3.78 16.59
C GLY A 387 3.35 4.98 15.91
N TYR A 388 3.09 6.21 16.36
CA TYR A 388 3.61 7.41 15.70
C TYR A 388 5.14 7.53 15.80
N THR A 389 5.72 7.32 16.99
CA THR A 389 7.18 7.38 17.17
C THR A 389 7.92 6.37 16.28
N PRO A 390 7.58 5.07 16.24
CA PRO A 390 8.22 4.13 15.31
C PRO A 390 7.94 4.48 13.84
N LEU A 391 6.79 5.07 13.49
CA LEU A 391 6.54 5.58 12.13
C LEU A 391 7.56 6.66 11.75
N ILE A 392 7.77 7.67 12.61
CA ILE A 392 8.76 8.73 12.35
C ILE A 392 10.18 8.18 12.26
N MET A 393 10.56 7.28 13.17
CA MET A 393 11.84 6.59 13.12
C MET A 393 12.04 5.87 11.78
N SER A 394 11.01 5.19 11.30
CA SER A 394 11.05 4.44 10.04
C SER A 394 11.25 5.33 8.80
N ARG A 395 11.04 6.65 8.90
CA ARG A 395 11.35 7.62 7.82
C ARG A 395 12.85 7.86 7.64
N ILE A 396 13.67 7.46 8.62
CA ILE A 396 15.12 7.65 8.62
C ILE A 396 15.78 6.31 8.25
N ARG A 397 16.68 6.34 7.26
CA ARG A 397 17.38 5.14 6.82
C ARG A 397 18.29 4.61 7.93
N SER A 398 18.15 3.33 8.22
CA SER A 398 18.98 2.61 9.18
C SER A 398 19.03 1.13 8.83
N SER A 399 20.11 0.45 9.23
CA SER A 399 20.16 -1.01 9.23
C SER A 399 19.67 -1.61 10.56
N ILE A 400 19.48 -0.78 11.58
CA ILE A 400 19.06 -1.21 12.91
C ILE A 400 17.53 -1.38 12.93
N PRO A 401 17.00 -2.54 13.36
CA PRO A 401 15.56 -2.76 13.44
C PRO A 401 14.93 -1.95 14.59
N ILE A 402 13.69 -1.52 14.36
CA ILE A 402 12.86 -0.80 15.33
C ILE A 402 11.80 -1.77 15.85
N TYR A 403 11.74 -1.99 17.15
CA TYR A 403 10.73 -2.79 17.80
C TYR A 403 9.70 -1.88 18.46
N ALA A 404 8.48 -1.86 17.89
CA ALA A 404 7.34 -1.13 18.42
C ALA A 404 6.67 -1.96 19.51
N PHE A 405 6.85 -1.56 20.74
CA PHE A 405 6.26 -2.18 21.93
C PHE A 405 4.96 -1.47 22.27
N SER A 406 3.84 -2.15 22.14
CA SER A 406 2.51 -1.57 22.37
C SER A 406 1.55 -2.59 22.99
N PRO A 407 0.65 -2.17 23.91
CA PRO A 407 -0.42 -3.03 24.41
C PRO A 407 -1.59 -3.13 23.39
N HIS A 408 -1.68 -2.19 22.43
CA HIS A 408 -2.82 -2.06 21.55
C HIS A 408 -2.66 -2.89 20.27
N ARG A 409 -3.56 -3.85 20.06
CA ARG A 409 -3.56 -4.69 18.87
C ARG A 409 -3.62 -3.89 17.56
N GLU A 410 -4.41 -2.82 17.53
CA GLU A 410 -4.53 -1.96 16.35
C GLU A 410 -3.20 -1.29 16.01
N THR A 411 -2.49 -0.78 16.99
CA THR A 411 -1.16 -0.20 16.82
C THR A 411 -0.15 -1.22 16.32
N GLN A 412 -0.19 -2.43 16.87
CA GLN A 412 0.67 -3.54 16.44
C GLN A 412 0.42 -3.90 14.97
N ALA A 413 -0.84 -4.03 14.57
CA ALA A 413 -1.21 -4.33 13.19
C ALA A 413 -0.82 -3.20 12.22
N ARG A 414 -1.08 -1.95 12.59
CA ARG A 414 -0.69 -0.78 11.77
C ARG A 414 0.81 -0.70 11.57
N ALA A 415 1.58 -0.88 12.64
CA ALA A 415 3.03 -0.82 12.58
C ALA A 415 3.66 -1.95 11.73
N ALA A 416 2.94 -3.05 11.49
CA ALA A 416 3.40 -4.13 10.61
C ALA A 416 3.67 -3.67 9.17
N MET A 417 3.09 -2.53 8.72
CA MET A 417 3.35 -1.97 7.39
C MET A 417 4.57 -1.01 7.35
N PHE A 418 5.08 -0.57 8.50
CA PHE A 418 6.17 0.42 8.52
C PHE A 418 7.52 -0.24 8.25
N ARG A 419 8.30 0.35 7.34
CA ARG A 419 9.62 -0.16 6.97
C ARG A 419 10.53 -0.29 8.20
N GLY A 420 11.10 -1.48 8.39
CA GLY A 420 12.07 -1.76 9.46
C GLY A 420 11.48 -1.79 10.86
N VAL A 421 10.14 -1.73 10.99
CA VAL A 421 9.45 -1.82 12.27
C VAL A 421 8.91 -3.23 12.48
N TYR A 422 9.10 -3.76 13.68
CA TYR A 422 8.57 -5.04 14.15
C TYR A 422 7.77 -4.81 15.41
N THR A 423 6.66 -5.49 15.57
CA THR A 423 5.73 -5.23 16.66
C THR A 423 5.91 -6.28 17.77
N VAL A 424 5.86 -5.82 19.02
CA VAL A 424 5.94 -6.66 20.20
C VAL A 424 4.77 -6.29 21.12
N PRO A 425 3.91 -7.25 21.49
CA PRO A 425 2.89 -7.03 22.51
C PRO A 425 3.55 -6.72 23.84
N PHE A 426 3.27 -5.56 24.40
CA PHE A 426 3.87 -5.18 25.67
C PHE A 426 3.04 -4.08 26.36
N ASP A 427 2.66 -4.32 27.61
CA ASP A 427 1.94 -3.35 28.41
C ASP A 427 2.85 -2.79 29.51
N PRO A 428 3.43 -1.59 29.29
CA PRO A 428 4.29 -0.98 30.30
C PRO A 428 3.53 -0.54 31.57
N ALA A 429 2.22 -0.32 31.50
CA ALA A 429 1.40 0.11 32.63
C ALA A 429 1.14 -1.03 33.64
N SER A 430 1.32 -2.28 33.21
CA SER A 430 1.21 -3.44 34.07
C SER A 430 2.43 -3.67 34.99
N LEU A 431 3.50 -2.89 34.82
CA LEU A 431 4.78 -3.03 35.50
C LEU A 431 5.14 -1.78 36.31
N PRO A 432 5.92 -1.95 37.43
CA PRO A 432 6.55 -0.80 38.07
C PRO A 432 7.46 -0.04 37.10
N PRO A 433 7.45 1.32 37.09
CA PRO A 433 8.20 2.12 36.14
C PRO A 433 9.69 1.80 36.03
N GLU A 434 10.32 1.43 37.13
CA GLU A 434 11.72 1.03 37.22
C GLU A 434 12.02 -0.32 36.54
N GLN A 435 11.03 -1.19 36.40
CA GLN A 435 11.18 -2.52 35.79
C GLN A 435 10.89 -2.52 34.30
N VAL A 436 10.23 -1.51 33.77
CA VAL A 436 9.78 -1.46 32.35
C VAL A 436 10.95 -1.60 31.37
N SER A 437 12.07 -0.91 31.62
CA SER A 437 13.24 -0.97 30.75
C SER A 437 13.85 -2.37 30.70
N GLN A 438 13.97 -3.01 31.88
CA GLN A 438 14.50 -4.38 31.97
C GLN A 438 13.56 -5.38 31.28
N ALA A 439 12.26 -5.30 31.56
CA ALA A 439 11.27 -6.18 30.95
C ALA A 439 11.24 -6.07 29.41
N ALA A 440 11.40 -4.86 28.88
CA ALA A 440 11.47 -4.66 27.43
C ALA A 440 12.73 -5.30 26.80
N ILE A 441 13.87 -5.24 27.49
CA ILE A 441 15.11 -5.95 27.06
C ILE A 441 14.90 -7.46 27.14
N ASP A 442 14.29 -7.94 28.20
CA ASP A 442 14.05 -9.38 28.40
C ASP A 442 13.17 -9.96 27.28
N GLU A 443 12.21 -9.18 26.78
CA GLU A 443 11.43 -9.58 25.59
C GLU A 443 12.31 -9.69 24.32
N LEU A 444 13.25 -8.76 24.08
CA LEU A 444 14.17 -8.87 22.94
C LEU A 444 15.14 -10.05 23.10
N LEU A 445 15.56 -10.37 24.32
CA LEU A 445 16.37 -11.56 24.62
C LEU A 445 15.59 -12.85 24.32
N LYS A 446 14.32 -12.95 24.73
CA LYS A 446 13.44 -14.08 24.43
C LYS A 446 13.24 -14.26 22.92
N LEU A 447 13.13 -13.16 22.18
CA LEU A 447 13.00 -13.17 20.72
C LEU A 447 14.31 -13.49 20.00
N GLY A 448 15.43 -13.59 20.70
CA GLY A 448 16.76 -13.82 20.11
C GLY A 448 17.27 -12.67 19.24
N VAL A 449 16.77 -11.46 19.50
CA VAL A 449 17.13 -10.23 18.76
C VAL A 449 18.45 -9.66 19.27
N VAL A 450 18.68 -9.74 20.58
CA VAL A 450 19.86 -9.23 21.27
C VAL A 450 20.43 -10.32 22.19
N GLU A 451 21.70 -10.17 22.51
CA GLU A 451 22.42 -11.03 23.46
C GLU A 451 23.14 -10.17 24.51
N LYS A 452 23.62 -10.80 25.58
CA LYS A 452 24.37 -10.10 26.62
C LYS A 452 25.62 -9.44 26.03
N GLY A 453 25.81 -8.15 26.31
CA GLY A 453 26.88 -7.33 25.76
C GLY A 453 26.48 -6.45 24.59
N ASP A 454 25.28 -6.62 24.05
CA ASP A 454 24.76 -5.73 23.01
C ASP A 454 24.25 -4.41 23.59
N TRP A 455 24.15 -3.38 22.73
CA TRP A 455 23.53 -2.11 23.05
C TRP A 455 22.15 -2.01 22.42
N VAL A 456 21.21 -1.43 23.15
CA VAL A 456 19.87 -1.09 22.66
C VAL A 456 19.55 0.36 22.99
N ILE A 457 18.73 0.96 22.12
CA ILE A 457 18.17 2.30 22.38
C ILE A 457 16.71 2.12 22.76
N LEU A 458 16.28 2.71 23.86
CA LEU A 458 14.89 2.69 24.29
C LEU A 458 14.35 4.10 24.30
N THR A 459 13.18 4.30 23.65
CA THR A 459 12.43 5.56 23.68
C THR A 459 11.09 5.34 24.39
N LYS A 460 10.73 6.28 25.26
CA LYS A 460 9.49 6.25 26.04
C LYS A 460 8.98 7.64 26.38
N GLY A 461 7.74 7.71 26.79
CA GLY A 461 7.17 8.86 27.50
C GLY A 461 7.23 8.67 29.01
N ASP A 462 7.17 9.75 29.77
CA ASP A 462 7.06 9.70 31.23
C ASP A 462 5.66 9.26 31.69
N SER A 463 4.64 9.51 30.88
CA SER A 463 3.25 9.10 31.14
C SER A 463 2.80 8.06 30.14
N TYR A 464 2.30 6.92 30.62
CA TYR A 464 1.63 5.92 29.79
C TYR A 464 0.23 6.42 29.39
N HIS A 465 -0.34 5.85 28.31
CA HIS A 465 -1.64 6.23 27.73
C HIS A 465 -1.72 7.66 27.16
N THR A 466 -0.56 8.29 26.93
CA THR A 466 -0.51 9.63 26.31
C THR A 466 0.03 9.53 24.89
N ILE A 467 -0.83 9.83 23.90
CA ILE A 467 -0.44 9.91 22.49
C ILE A 467 0.49 11.13 22.30
N GLY A 468 1.62 10.94 21.59
CA GLY A 468 2.61 12.00 21.38
C GLY A 468 3.50 12.28 22.61
N GLY A 469 3.38 11.49 23.66
CA GLY A 469 4.08 11.68 24.93
C GLY A 469 5.55 11.24 24.95
N THR A 470 6.11 10.76 23.85
CA THR A 470 7.52 10.32 23.81
C THR A 470 8.45 11.52 24.03
N ASN A 471 9.14 11.55 25.19
CA ASN A 471 10.00 12.66 25.60
C ASN A 471 11.39 12.21 26.12
N GLY A 472 11.67 10.92 26.15
CA GLY A 472 12.90 10.37 26.67
C GLY A 472 13.53 9.29 25.77
N MET A 473 14.87 9.26 25.80
CA MET A 473 15.68 8.23 25.16
C MET A 473 16.73 7.73 26.17
N LYS A 474 16.94 6.40 26.20
CA LYS A 474 18.01 5.77 26.97
C LYS A 474 18.85 4.89 26.05
N ILE A 475 20.17 4.85 26.27
CA ILE A 475 21.09 3.89 25.70
C ILE A 475 21.36 2.85 26.79
N LEU A 476 21.06 1.60 26.54
CA LEU A 476 21.09 0.53 27.54
C LEU A 476 22.02 -0.60 27.07
N HIS A 477 22.80 -1.12 28.00
CA HIS A 477 23.69 -2.26 27.75
C HIS A 477 23.02 -3.54 28.27
N VAL A 478 22.89 -4.54 27.42
CA VAL A 478 22.20 -5.79 27.74
C VAL A 478 23.03 -6.60 28.73
N GLY A 479 22.46 -6.84 29.89
CA GLY A 479 23.13 -7.60 30.99
C GLY A 479 23.63 -6.73 32.12
N ASP A 480 23.59 -5.40 32.02
CA ASP A 480 23.84 -4.51 33.14
C ASP A 480 22.61 -4.44 34.06
N LYS A 481 22.82 -4.26 35.37
CA LYS A 481 21.72 -3.96 36.28
C LYS A 481 21.17 -2.57 35.93
N MET A 482 19.90 -2.50 35.63
CA MET A 482 19.23 -1.23 35.43
C MET A 482 18.90 -0.61 36.77
N VAL A 483 19.42 0.60 36.98
CA VAL A 483 19.16 1.39 38.17
C VAL A 483 18.08 2.42 37.83
#